data_50bfcc3b92d1b3565ba36e4fa5f46cf5
#
_entry.id   50bfcc3b92d1b3565ba36e4fa5f46cf5
#
_cell.length_a   1.000
_cell.length_b   1.000
_cell.length_c   1.000
_cell.angle_alpha   90.00
_cell.angle_beta   90.00
_cell.angle_gamma   90.00
#
_symmetry.space_group_name_H-M   'P 1'
#
loop_
_entity.id
_entity.type
_entity.pdbx_description
1 polymer ?
#
loop_
_entity_poly.entity_id
_entity_poly.type
_entity_poly.pdbx_seq_one_letter_code
_entity_poly.pdbx_strand_id
1 'polypeptide(L)'
;PDPDYLFCSSFSNRHLRYKDCVKIYFTGENDVPDFNLFDYAMAFHPISFGDRYLRFPLYALYDGFERLVEKRFEASKVLDRKFCNFVYSNSRWADPFRDKFYRELSKYKKIDSGGRYLNNIGGPVGDKMAFIQDYKFTIAFENSSQPGYTTEKIMEPMVVNSLPIYWGNPEVSVDFNERSFVRVSDKRSMEAAIEEIIRLDTDDEYYLAKMSEAWLPTGKKPEDWFATLDNFLLHIVGQPLEEARRCTEYGYTKRYKQRACDLDNLSKLFFWKKTC
;
A
#
# COMPACT_ATOMS: atom_id res chain seq x y z
N PRO A 1 2.40 -27.50 -20.79
CA PRO A 1 1.50 -26.69 -21.61
C PRO A 1 1.59 -25.23 -21.20
N ASP A 2 1.43 -24.33 -22.16
CA ASP A 2 1.33 -22.91 -21.86
C ASP A 2 -0.02 -22.64 -21.16
N PRO A 3 -0.08 -21.72 -20.20
CA PRO A 3 -1.33 -21.38 -19.52
C PRO A 3 -2.22 -20.52 -20.43
N ASP A 4 -3.53 -20.63 -20.32
CA ASP A 4 -4.48 -19.70 -20.98
C ASP A 4 -4.45 -18.32 -20.34
N TYR A 5 -4.28 -18.26 -19.01
CA TYR A 5 -4.20 -17.04 -18.21
C TYR A 5 -2.95 -17.04 -17.33
N LEU A 6 -2.27 -15.90 -17.24
CA LEU A 6 -1.05 -15.73 -16.44
C LEU A 6 -1.15 -14.49 -15.58
N PHE A 7 -1.12 -14.65 -14.25
CA PHE A 7 -0.91 -13.54 -13.34
C PHE A 7 0.56 -13.13 -13.30
N CYS A 8 0.80 -11.85 -13.45
CA CYS A 8 2.13 -11.25 -13.54
C CYS A 8 2.31 -10.20 -12.42
N SER A 9 3.55 -9.98 -11.99
CA SER A 9 3.88 -8.95 -11.00
C SER A 9 5.15 -8.21 -11.39
N SER A 10 5.43 -7.10 -10.70
CA SER A 10 6.67 -6.31 -10.87
C SER A 10 7.95 -7.05 -10.45
N PHE A 11 7.83 -8.19 -9.74
CA PHE A 11 8.98 -8.91 -9.20
C PHE A 11 9.59 -9.93 -10.16
N SER A 12 9.00 -10.14 -11.35
CA SER A 12 9.49 -11.15 -12.29
C SER A 12 9.17 -10.80 -13.75
N ASN A 13 10.17 -10.99 -14.62
CA ASN A 13 10.03 -10.86 -16.06
C ASN A 13 9.70 -12.20 -16.76
N ARG A 14 9.37 -13.24 -15.99
CA ARG A 14 9.06 -14.59 -16.57
C ARG A 14 7.87 -14.56 -17.54
N HIS A 15 6.95 -13.63 -17.36
CA HIS A 15 5.80 -13.43 -18.26
C HIS A 15 6.20 -13.16 -19.71
N LEU A 16 7.40 -12.64 -19.98
CA LEU A 16 7.91 -12.41 -21.33
C LEU A 16 8.14 -13.70 -22.13
N ARG A 17 8.24 -14.86 -21.48
CA ARG A 17 8.43 -16.16 -22.12
C ARG A 17 7.15 -16.75 -22.70
N TYR A 18 6.00 -16.34 -22.19
CA TYR A 18 4.69 -16.82 -22.61
C TYR A 18 4.11 -15.86 -23.65
N LYS A 19 3.70 -16.39 -24.80
CA LYS A 19 3.23 -15.58 -25.94
C LYS A 19 1.73 -15.67 -26.16
N ASP A 20 1.16 -16.85 -25.96
CA ASP A 20 -0.20 -17.17 -26.35
C ASP A 20 -1.16 -17.32 -25.17
N CYS A 21 -1.00 -16.45 -24.16
CA CYS A 21 -1.85 -16.39 -22.97
C CYS A 21 -2.32 -14.97 -22.69
N VAL A 22 -3.42 -14.85 -21.97
CA VAL A 22 -3.90 -13.58 -21.39
C VAL A 22 -3.06 -13.24 -20.18
N LYS A 23 -2.45 -12.05 -20.15
CA LYS A 23 -1.59 -11.58 -19.06
C LYS A 23 -2.32 -10.57 -18.21
N ILE A 24 -2.49 -10.89 -16.93
CA ILE A 24 -3.15 -10.06 -15.94
C ILE A 24 -2.08 -9.57 -14.95
N TYR A 25 -1.79 -8.28 -14.97
CA TYR A 25 -0.82 -7.67 -14.07
C TYR A 25 -1.46 -7.33 -12.74
N PHE A 26 -0.76 -7.64 -11.65
CA PHE A 26 -1.12 -7.24 -10.30
C PHE A 26 0.13 -6.81 -9.54
N THR A 27 0.08 -5.67 -8.86
CA THR A 27 1.21 -5.17 -8.07
C THR A 27 0.79 -4.66 -6.70
N GLY A 28 1.64 -4.96 -5.69
CA GLY A 28 1.61 -4.36 -4.37
C GLY A 28 2.59 -3.18 -4.23
N GLU A 29 3.28 -2.80 -5.33
CA GLU A 29 4.25 -1.72 -5.35
C GLU A 29 3.71 -0.51 -6.14
N ASN A 30 4.34 0.65 -5.95
CA ASN A 30 4.02 1.87 -6.70
C ASN A 30 4.56 1.77 -8.13
N ASP A 31 3.90 0.95 -8.93
CA ASP A 31 4.29 0.65 -10.31
C ASP A 31 3.08 0.75 -11.24
N VAL A 32 3.23 1.51 -12.34
CA VAL A 32 2.17 1.73 -13.32
C VAL A 32 2.16 0.59 -14.32
N PRO A 33 1.01 -0.06 -14.57
CA PRO A 33 0.92 -1.15 -15.52
C PRO A 33 1.31 -0.74 -16.94
N ASP A 34 2.12 -1.57 -17.60
CA ASP A 34 2.44 -1.42 -19.03
C ASP A 34 1.48 -2.23 -19.90
N PHE A 35 0.46 -1.57 -20.45
CA PHE A 35 -0.53 -2.20 -21.31
C PHE A 35 -0.01 -2.62 -22.71
N ASN A 36 1.25 -2.39 -23.01
CA ASN A 36 1.91 -3.05 -24.13
C ASN A 36 2.33 -4.49 -23.79
N LEU A 37 2.52 -4.79 -22.51
CA LEU A 37 2.95 -6.11 -22.02
C LEU A 37 1.80 -6.92 -21.41
N PHE A 38 0.79 -6.26 -20.85
CA PHE A 38 -0.29 -6.89 -20.11
C PHE A 38 -1.64 -6.60 -20.75
N ASP A 39 -2.48 -7.61 -20.87
CA ASP A 39 -3.83 -7.51 -21.43
C ASP A 39 -4.75 -6.79 -20.45
N TYR A 40 -4.64 -7.11 -19.16
CA TYR A 40 -5.38 -6.51 -18.06
C TYR A 40 -4.46 -6.18 -16.91
N ALA A 41 -4.88 -5.26 -16.04
CA ALA A 41 -4.10 -4.90 -14.85
C ALA A 41 -4.96 -4.49 -13.67
N MET A 42 -4.46 -4.82 -12.48
CA MET A 42 -4.97 -4.33 -11.18
C MET A 42 -3.82 -3.64 -10.46
N ALA A 43 -4.00 -2.37 -10.11
CA ALA A 43 -2.97 -1.57 -9.43
C ALA A 43 -3.59 -0.41 -8.63
N PHE A 44 -2.74 0.40 -8.02
CA PHE A 44 -3.17 1.51 -7.15
C PHE A 44 -3.65 2.76 -7.90
N HIS A 45 -3.10 3.03 -9.07
CA HIS A 45 -3.22 4.32 -9.75
C HIS A 45 -4.67 4.63 -10.15
N PRO A 46 -5.15 5.90 -10.02
CA PRO A 46 -6.49 6.30 -10.43
C PRO A 46 -6.54 6.59 -11.94
N ILE A 47 -6.21 5.58 -12.75
CA ILE A 47 -6.27 5.64 -14.21
C ILE A 47 -7.54 4.93 -14.72
N SER A 48 -7.94 5.25 -15.94
CA SER A 48 -9.01 4.56 -16.65
C SER A 48 -8.48 4.04 -17.98
N PHE A 49 -8.69 2.76 -18.26
CA PHE A 49 -8.31 2.13 -19.53
C PHE A 49 -9.37 1.12 -20.00
N GLY A 50 -10.58 1.60 -20.15
CA GLY A 50 -11.74 0.79 -20.55
C GLY A 50 -11.96 -0.38 -19.57
N ASP A 51 -12.18 -1.57 -20.14
CA ASP A 51 -12.40 -2.82 -19.42
C ASP A 51 -11.10 -3.55 -19.02
N ARG A 52 -9.94 -2.94 -19.31
CA ARG A 52 -8.62 -3.55 -19.10
C ARG A 52 -7.98 -3.21 -17.76
N TYR A 53 -8.53 -2.29 -17.02
CA TYR A 53 -7.94 -1.81 -15.76
C TYR A 53 -8.95 -1.75 -14.62
N LEU A 54 -8.52 -2.26 -13.46
CA LEU A 54 -9.19 -2.09 -12.19
C LEU A 54 -8.24 -1.42 -11.20
N ARG A 55 -8.65 -0.28 -10.61
CA ARG A 55 -8.00 0.21 -9.41
C ARG A 55 -8.35 -0.72 -8.24
N PHE A 56 -7.37 -1.47 -7.76
CA PHE A 56 -7.52 -2.40 -6.66
C PHE A 56 -6.35 -2.28 -5.69
N PRO A 57 -6.49 -1.55 -4.58
CA PRO A 57 -5.41 -1.34 -3.63
C PRO A 57 -5.12 -2.58 -2.81
N LEU A 58 -3.83 -2.83 -2.56
CA LEU A 58 -3.34 -4.04 -1.89
C LEU A 58 -3.90 -4.23 -0.48
N TYR A 59 -4.18 -3.15 0.26
CA TYR A 59 -4.72 -3.25 1.61
C TYR A 59 -6.03 -4.03 1.69
N ALA A 60 -6.81 -4.07 0.61
CA ALA A 60 -8.06 -4.83 0.55
C ALA A 60 -7.85 -6.35 0.68
N LEU A 61 -6.65 -6.86 0.41
CA LEU A 61 -6.29 -8.28 0.54
C LEU A 61 -5.63 -8.62 1.89
N TYR A 62 -5.40 -7.64 2.76
CA TYR A 62 -4.80 -7.90 4.07
C TYR A 62 -5.82 -8.30 5.10
N ASP A 63 -5.43 -9.24 5.96
CA ASP A 63 -6.25 -9.72 7.08
C ASP A 63 -6.65 -8.56 7.99
N GLY A 64 -7.91 -8.52 8.37
CA GLY A 64 -8.46 -7.53 9.28
C GLY A 64 -9.05 -6.30 8.60
N PHE A 65 -8.96 -6.17 7.26
CA PHE A 65 -9.63 -5.07 6.56
C PHE A 65 -11.14 -5.06 6.80
N GLU A 66 -11.76 -6.22 6.87
CA GLU A 66 -13.19 -6.41 7.18
C GLU A 66 -13.59 -5.87 8.57
N ARG A 67 -12.64 -5.76 9.51
CA ARG A 67 -12.88 -5.24 10.86
C ARG A 67 -13.04 -3.73 10.90
N LEU A 68 -12.64 -3.01 9.85
CA LEU A 68 -12.71 -1.55 9.80
C LEU A 68 -14.15 -1.01 9.71
N VAL A 69 -15.13 -1.86 9.41
CA VAL A 69 -16.57 -1.50 9.35
C VAL A 69 -17.07 -1.08 10.72
N GLU A 70 -16.68 -1.80 11.77
CA GLU A 70 -17.08 -1.52 13.14
C GLU A 70 -15.85 -1.20 14.00
N LYS A 71 -15.74 0.06 14.38
CA LYS A 71 -14.71 0.50 15.29
C LYS A 71 -15.13 0.29 16.73
N ARG A 72 -14.46 -0.62 17.43
CA ARG A 72 -14.74 -0.93 18.84
C ARG A 72 -13.44 -0.79 19.64
N PHE A 73 -13.47 0.03 20.69
CA PHE A 73 -12.36 0.18 21.64
C PHE A 73 -12.88 0.57 23.04
N GLU A 74 -12.09 0.29 24.05
CA GLU A 74 -12.32 0.76 25.41
C GLU A 74 -11.47 2.01 25.65
N ALA A 75 -12.12 3.11 26.05
CA ALA A 75 -11.45 4.42 26.22
C ALA A 75 -10.24 4.33 27.17
N SER A 76 -10.39 3.67 28.35
CA SER A 76 -9.31 3.51 29.31
C SER A 76 -8.10 2.77 28.71
N LYS A 77 -8.33 1.73 27.92
CA LYS A 77 -7.25 0.94 27.31
C LYS A 77 -6.47 1.71 26.26
N VAL A 78 -7.15 2.51 25.43
CA VAL A 78 -6.45 3.27 24.38
C VAL A 78 -5.72 4.50 24.95
N LEU A 79 -6.21 5.06 26.07
CA LEU A 79 -5.53 6.16 26.75
C LEU A 79 -4.27 5.72 27.50
N ASP A 80 -4.24 4.50 28.04
CA ASP A 80 -3.10 3.93 28.79
C ASP A 80 -1.96 3.43 27.88
N ARG A 81 -2.09 3.57 26.56
CA ARG A 81 -1.07 3.11 25.60
C ARG A 81 0.17 4.01 25.60
N LYS A 82 1.29 3.40 25.18
CA LYS A 82 2.54 4.13 24.87
C LYS A 82 2.30 5.16 23.77
N PHE A 83 3.19 6.15 23.70
CA PHE A 83 3.01 7.28 22.77
C PHE A 83 2.91 6.85 21.30
N CYS A 84 4.04 6.51 20.69
CA CYS A 84 4.11 6.34 19.23
C CYS A 84 5.10 5.26 18.84
N ASN A 85 4.82 4.56 17.75
CA ASN A 85 5.71 3.57 17.16
C ASN A 85 6.07 3.87 15.70
N PHE A 86 7.19 3.25 15.26
CA PHE A 86 7.74 3.32 13.91
C PHE A 86 8.25 1.94 13.51
N VAL A 87 7.58 1.24 12.57
CA VAL A 87 7.94 -0.14 12.21
C VAL A 87 8.27 -0.24 10.72
N TYR A 88 9.55 -0.07 10.38
CA TYR A 88 10.06 -0.17 9.02
C TYR A 88 11.32 -1.02 8.97
N SER A 89 11.44 -1.85 7.94
CA SER A 89 12.63 -2.70 7.75
C SER A 89 13.57 -2.19 6.67
N ASN A 90 13.11 -1.27 5.82
CA ASN A 90 13.85 -0.77 4.66
C ASN A 90 13.69 0.76 4.53
N SER A 91 14.81 1.44 4.19
CA SER A 91 14.84 2.88 3.90
C SER A 91 15.29 3.17 2.47
N ARG A 92 15.89 2.19 1.78
CA ARG A 92 16.58 2.42 0.49
C ARG A 92 15.68 2.98 -0.61
N TRP A 93 14.40 2.58 -0.61
CA TRP A 93 13.43 2.96 -1.63
C TRP A 93 12.31 3.85 -1.07
N ALA A 94 12.52 4.40 0.14
CA ALA A 94 11.55 5.28 0.77
C ALA A 94 11.97 6.75 0.62
N ASP A 95 10.96 7.62 0.53
CA ASP A 95 11.18 9.07 0.53
C ASP A 95 11.85 9.48 1.85
N PRO A 96 12.92 10.31 1.81
CA PRO A 96 13.59 10.83 3.01
C PRO A 96 12.68 11.63 3.95
N PHE A 97 11.51 12.03 3.50
CA PHE A 97 10.51 12.73 4.32
C PHE A 97 10.04 11.90 5.51
N ARG A 98 9.95 10.57 5.36
CA ARG A 98 9.61 9.65 6.45
C ARG A 98 10.61 9.75 7.61
N ASP A 99 11.90 9.76 7.30
CA ASP A 99 12.96 9.85 8.31
C ASP A 99 12.99 11.24 8.96
N LYS A 100 12.77 12.27 8.15
CA LYS A 100 12.69 13.64 8.64
C LYS A 100 11.54 13.78 9.64
N PHE A 101 10.35 13.30 9.30
CA PHE A 101 9.19 13.33 10.19
C PHE A 101 9.45 12.57 11.50
N TYR A 102 9.97 11.35 11.42
CA TYR A 102 10.33 10.56 12.61
C TYR A 102 11.26 11.33 13.55
N ARG A 103 12.32 11.97 13.00
CA ARG A 103 13.28 12.74 13.80
C ARG A 103 12.65 13.99 14.42
N GLU A 104 11.81 14.71 13.70
CA GLU A 104 11.15 15.91 14.19
C GLU A 104 10.15 15.56 15.31
N LEU A 105 9.29 14.57 15.12
CA LEU A 105 8.35 14.14 16.15
C LEU A 105 9.06 13.54 17.37
N SER A 106 10.21 12.87 17.19
CA SER A 106 11.01 12.33 18.30
C SER A 106 11.61 13.42 19.21
N LYS A 107 11.64 14.69 18.80
CA LYS A 107 12.05 15.81 19.67
C LYS A 107 11.03 16.10 20.77
N TYR A 108 9.77 15.83 20.52
CA TYR A 108 8.70 15.95 21.49
C TYR A 108 8.73 14.80 22.51
N LYS A 109 8.66 13.56 22.03
CA LYS A 109 8.60 12.37 22.87
C LYS A 109 9.23 11.18 22.16
N LYS A 110 9.88 10.28 22.92
CA LYS A 110 10.52 9.09 22.34
C LYS A 110 9.53 8.26 21.53
N ILE A 111 9.93 7.88 20.31
CA ILE A 111 9.20 6.96 19.44
C ILE A 111 9.91 5.61 19.47
N ASP A 112 9.20 4.53 19.79
CA ASP A 112 9.77 3.19 19.77
C ASP A 112 9.82 2.66 18.33
N SER A 113 11.03 2.37 17.85
CA SER A 113 11.25 1.84 16.51
C SER A 113 11.46 0.34 16.54
N GLY A 114 10.45 -0.41 16.08
CA GLY A 114 10.39 -1.87 16.14
C GLY A 114 10.80 -2.59 14.85
N GLY A 115 11.14 -1.87 13.78
CA GLY A 115 11.63 -2.47 12.53
C GLY A 115 13.13 -2.77 12.53
N ARG A 116 13.69 -3.21 11.41
CA ARG A 116 15.15 -3.30 11.24
C ARG A 116 15.79 -1.93 11.08
N TYR A 117 15.06 -1.00 10.49
CA TYR A 117 15.51 0.36 10.25
C TYR A 117 15.27 1.24 11.47
N LEU A 118 16.28 2.01 11.87
CA LEU A 118 16.29 2.88 13.05
C LEU A 118 15.85 2.17 14.37
N ASN A 119 16.09 0.87 14.48
CA ASN A 119 15.71 0.10 15.66
C ASN A 119 16.28 0.68 16.96
N ASN A 120 15.44 0.86 17.98
CA ASN A 120 15.84 1.39 19.29
C ASN A 120 15.25 0.63 20.49
N ILE A 121 14.69 -0.59 20.23
CA ILE A 121 14.08 -1.44 21.27
C ILE A 121 14.80 -2.79 21.43
N GLY A 122 16.03 -2.90 20.92
CA GLY A 122 16.87 -4.09 21.11
C GLY A 122 16.76 -5.16 20.03
N GLY A 123 15.94 -4.98 18.98
CA GLY A 123 15.81 -5.87 17.85
C GLY A 123 14.48 -5.72 17.12
N PRO A 124 14.35 -6.28 15.90
CA PRO A 124 13.10 -6.25 15.15
C PRO A 124 12.01 -7.04 15.87
N VAL A 125 10.79 -6.49 15.88
CA VAL A 125 9.62 -7.18 16.45
C VAL A 125 9.24 -8.40 15.60
N GLY A 126 8.86 -9.49 16.26
CA GLY A 126 8.42 -10.71 15.58
C GLY A 126 6.99 -10.62 15.04
N ASP A 127 6.11 -9.95 15.79
CA ASP A 127 4.72 -9.70 15.42
C ASP A 127 4.46 -8.18 15.43
N LYS A 128 4.26 -7.63 14.23
CA LYS A 128 3.99 -6.19 14.05
C LYS A 128 2.66 -5.77 14.66
N MET A 129 1.61 -6.56 14.47
CA MET A 129 0.27 -6.23 14.96
C MET A 129 0.21 -6.23 16.48
N ALA A 130 0.80 -7.26 17.11
CA ALA A 130 0.94 -7.33 18.56
C ALA A 130 1.77 -6.17 19.13
N PHE A 131 2.76 -5.68 18.39
CA PHE A 131 3.56 -4.54 18.83
C PHE A 131 2.82 -3.22 18.71
N ILE A 132 2.23 -2.91 17.54
CA ILE A 132 1.62 -1.59 17.29
C ILE A 132 0.34 -1.35 18.12
N GLN A 133 -0.35 -2.39 18.56
CA GLN A 133 -1.54 -2.26 19.41
C GLN A 133 -1.26 -1.61 20.78
N ASP A 134 0.00 -1.62 21.24
CA ASP A 134 0.40 -1.04 22.51
C ASP A 134 0.60 0.49 22.45
N TYR A 135 0.38 1.10 21.30
CA TYR A 135 0.68 2.53 21.07
C TYR A 135 -0.57 3.33 20.69
N LYS A 136 -0.65 4.57 21.19
CA LYS A 136 -1.66 5.55 20.79
C LYS A 136 -1.55 5.87 19.30
N PHE A 137 -0.30 6.04 18.80
CA PHE A 137 -0.01 6.45 17.43
C PHE A 137 0.91 5.47 16.69
N THR A 138 0.69 5.32 15.39
CA THR A 138 1.59 4.59 14.50
C THR A 138 1.96 5.46 13.30
N ILE A 139 3.27 5.67 13.06
CA ILE A 139 3.71 6.34 11.84
C ILE A 139 3.46 5.39 10.65
N ALA A 140 2.54 5.79 9.79
CA ALA A 140 1.99 5.02 8.66
C ALA A 140 2.35 5.69 7.31
N PHE A 141 3.63 5.93 7.08
CA PHE A 141 4.12 6.60 5.87
C PHE A 141 4.36 5.59 4.76
N GLU A 142 3.87 5.89 3.57
CA GLU A 142 4.19 5.13 2.37
C GLU A 142 5.66 5.30 1.96
N ASN A 143 6.12 4.48 1.04
CA ASN A 143 7.47 4.61 0.49
C ASN A 143 7.59 5.83 -0.43
N SER A 144 6.49 6.28 -1.02
CA SER A 144 6.42 7.44 -1.91
C SER A 144 5.03 8.05 -1.88
N SER A 145 4.92 9.33 -2.28
CA SER A 145 3.63 10.00 -2.42
C SER A 145 3.21 9.99 -3.88
N GLN A 146 2.16 9.20 -4.17
CA GLN A 146 1.55 9.11 -5.50
C GLN A 146 0.03 8.97 -5.38
N PRO A 147 -0.76 9.58 -6.28
CA PRO A 147 -2.20 9.39 -6.32
C PRO A 147 -2.59 7.91 -6.38
N GLY A 148 -3.49 7.51 -5.50
CA GLY A 148 -4.00 6.15 -5.42
C GLY A 148 -3.14 5.16 -4.62
N TYR A 149 -1.84 5.43 -4.40
CA TYR A 149 -0.92 4.51 -3.74
C TYR A 149 -1.14 4.48 -2.22
N THR A 150 -2.02 3.58 -1.79
CA THR A 150 -2.36 3.33 -0.39
C THR A 150 -2.18 1.86 -0.09
N THR A 151 -1.34 1.53 0.90
CA THR A 151 -1.00 0.16 1.26
C THR A 151 -1.54 -0.23 2.65
N GLU A 152 -1.15 -1.38 3.14
CA GLU A 152 -1.45 -1.87 4.49
C GLU A 152 -1.02 -0.94 5.62
N LYS A 153 -0.11 0.00 5.35
CA LYS A 153 0.52 0.84 6.39
C LYS A 153 -0.46 1.70 7.16
N ILE A 154 -1.49 2.23 6.48
CA ILE A 154 -2.56 2.98 7.14
C ILE A 154 -3.61 2.05 7.77
N MET A 155 -3.89 0.92 7.14
CA MET A 155 -4.94 -0.01 7.52
C MET A 155 -4.58 -0.81 8.78
N GLU A 156 -3.36 -1.36 8.86
CA GLU A 156 -2.94 -2.19 9.99
C GLU A 156 -3.05 -1.49 11.36
N PRO A 157 -2.61 -0.21 11.52
CA PRO A 157 -2.88 0.51 12.76
C PRO A 157 -4.36 0.65 13.09
N MET A 158 -5.21 0.89 12.08
CA MET A 158 -6.65 1.01 12.27
C MET A 158 -7.27 -0.29 12.82
N VAL A 159 -6.81 -1.44 12.34
CA VAL A 159 -7.27 -2.77 12.80
C VAL A 159 -7.06 -2.97 14.30
N VAL A 160 -6.00 -2.42 14.87
CA VAL A 160 -5.69 -2.52 16.31
C VAL A 160 -6.03 -1.25 17.08
N ASN A 161 -6.76 -0.31 16.48
CA ASN A 161 -7.12 0.98 17.07
C ASN A 161 -5.90 1.79 17.56
N SER A 162 -4.77 1.75 16.84
CA SER A 162 -3.69 2.71 16.95
C SER A 162 -3.93 3.82 15.92
N LEU A 163 -3.91 5.08 16.34
CA LEU A 163 -4.24 6.20 15.45
C LEU A 163 -3.13 6.39 14.39
N PRO A 164 -3.43 6.22 13.09
CA PRO A 164 -2.41 6.41 12.07
C PRO A 164 -1.96 7.87 11.97
N ILE A 165 -0.65 8.08 11.81
CA ILE A 165 -0.07 9.32 11.30
C ILE A 165 0.35 9.02 9.87
N TYR A 166 -0.39 9.53 8.89
CA TYR A 166 -0.29 9.08 7.50
C TYR A 166 0.30 10.12 6.56
N TRP A 167 1.20 9.67 5.71
CA TRP A 167 1.69 10.37 4.52
C TRP A 167 1.84 9.38 3.37
N GLY A 168 1.45 9.78 2.16
CA GLY A 168 1.55 8.96 0.96
C GLY A 168 0.57 9.41 -0.11
N ASN A 169 -0.54 8.71 -0.26
CA ASN A 169 -1.55 9.02 -1.27
C ASN A 169 -2.21 10.39 -1.01
N PRO A 170 -2.07 11.37 -1.92
CA PRO A 170 -2.76 12.66 -1.76
C PRO A 170 -4.30 12.55 -1.85
N GLU A 171 -4.80 11.45 -2.42
CA GLU A 171 -6.24 11.17 -2.57
C GLU A 171 -6.73 10.09 -1.58
N VAL A 172 -6.08 9.96 -0.43
CA VAL A 172 -6.38 8.92 0.58
C VAL A 172 -7.82 8.98 1.09
N SER A 173 -8.49 10.12 1.01
CA SER A 173 -9.91 10.30 1.37
C SER A 173 -10.89 9.47 0.53
N VAL A 174 -10.47 9.01 -0.65
CA VAL A 174 -11.25 8.05 -1.45
C VAL A 174 -11.33 6.68 -0.75
N ASP A 175 -10.30 6.33 0.01
CA ASP A 175 -10.13 5.02 0.64
C ASP A 175 -10.48 5.03 2.13
N PHE A 176 -10.08 6.09 2.87
CA PHE A 176 -10.23 6.20 4.33
C PHE A 176 -10.78 7.56 4.74
N ASN A 177 -11.49 7.60 5.87
CA ASN A 177 -12.03 8.84 6.43
C ASN A 177 -10.91 9.70 7.01
N GLU A 178 -10.62 10.84 6.39
CA GLU A 178 -9.54 11.74 6.81
C GLU A 178 -9.66 12.27 8.24
N ARG A 179 -10.86 12.26 8.82
CA ARG A 179 -11.06 12.66 10.22
C ARG A 179 -10.54 11.61 11.20
N SER A 180 -10.37 10.37 10.79
CA SER A 180 -9.99 9.24 11.63
C SER A 180 -8.49 9.03 11.81
N PHE A 181 -7.64 9.85 11.21
CA PHE A 181 -6.17 9.77 11.31
C PHE A 181 -5.54 11.17 11.23
N VAL A 182 -4.26 11.28 11.56
CA VAL A 182 -3.50 12.53 11.36
C VAL A 182 -2.88 12.51 9.98
N ARG A 183 -3.29 13.44 9.12
CA ARG A 183 -2.77 13.57 7.77
C ARG A 183 -1.56 14.48 7.72
N VAL A 184 -0.46 14.00 7.15
CA VAL A 184 0.72 14.80 6.80
C VAL A 184 0.74 14.91 5.28
N SER A 185 0.38 16.06 4.71
CA SER A 185 0.26 16.22 3.26
C SER A 185 1.61 16.46 2.59
N ASP A 186 2.43 17.32 3.17
CA ASP A 186 3.75 17.71 2.65
C ASP A 186 4.68 18.22 3.77
N LYS A 187 5.85 18.74 3.36
CA LYS A 187 6.83 19.29 4.30
C LYS A 187 6.33 20.55 5.05
N ARG A 188 5.38 21.30 4.49
CA ARG A 188 4.84 22.53 5.10
C ARG A 188 3.80 22.19 6.16
N SER A 189 3.04 21.12 5.94
CA SER A 189 2.02 20.64 6.88
C SER A 189 2.61 19.83 8.04
N MET A 190 3.91 19.52 8.02
CA MET A 190 4.57 18.70 9.03
C MET A 190 4.48 19.30 10.43
N GLU A 191 4.73 20.60 10.58
CA GLU A 191 4.67 21.28 11.86
C GLU A 191 3.26 21.27 12.45
N ALA A 192 2.26 21.61 11.65
CA ALA A 192 0.85 21.55 12.06
C ALA A 192 0.41 20.14 12.45
N ALA A 193 0.87 19.11 11.73
CA ALA A 193 0.60 17.71 12.09
C ALA A 193 1.25 17.32 13.42
N ILE A 194 2.47 17.79 13.68
CA ILE A 194 3.14 17.54 14.97
C ILE A 194 2.40 18.26 16.11
N GLU A 195 1.95 19.49 15.92
CA GLU A 195 1.13 20.22 16.89
C GLU A 195 -0.19 19.49 17.18
N GLU A 196 -0.87 18.98 16.15
CA GLU A 196 -2.07 18.14 16.30
C GLU A 196 -1.77 16.87 17.10
N ILE A 197 -0.65 16.18 16.84
CA ILE A 197 -0.25 14.97 17.57
C ILE A 197 0.03 15.29 19.03
N ILE A 198 0.72 16.39 19.32
CA ILE A 198 0.99 16.83 20.70
C ILE A 198 -0.32 17.11 21.43
N ARG A 199 -1.26 17.80 20.79
CA ARG A 199 -2.57 18.04 21.37
C ARG A 199 -3.33 16.73 21.62
N LEU A 200 -3.33 15.80 20.67
CA LEU A 200 -3.95 14.48 20.82
C LEU A 200 -3.29 13.65 21.94
N ASP A 201 -1.99 13.82 22.20
CA ASP A 201 -1.29 13.09 23.27
C ASP A 201 -1.55 13.69 24.66
N THR A 202 -1.88 14.98 24.75
CA THR A 202 -2.06 15.73 26.01
C THR A 202 -3.52 16.02 26.37
N ASP A 203 -4.46 15.86 25.45
CA ASP A 203 -5.89 16.11 25.62
C ASP A 203 -6.66 14.82 25.32
N ASP A 204 -7.03 14.09 26.35
CA ASP A 204 -7.71 12.80 26.25
C ASP A 204 -9.09 12.92 25.58
N GLU A 205 -9.83 14.00 25.81
CA GLU A 205 -11.15 14.21 25.18
C GLU A 205 -10.98 14.41 23.66
N TYR A 206 -9.99 15.20 23.26
CA TYR A 206 -9.67 15.44 21.86
C TYR A 206 -9.19 14.16 21.17
N TYR A 207 -8.37 13.33 21.84
CA TYR A 207 -7.93 12.04 21.35
C TYR A 207 -9.12 11.08 21.16
N LEU A 208 -9.98 10.95 22.15
CA LEU A 208 -11.16 10.07 22.09
C LEU A 208 -12.16 10.53 21.05
N ALA A 209 -12.35 11.84 20.85
CA ALA A 209 -13.18 12.38 19.78
C ALA A 209 -12.68 11.94 18.40
N LYS A 210 -11.35 12.06 18.16
CA LYS A 210 -10.75 11.60 16.91
C LYS A 210 -10.80 10.08 16.77
N MET A 211 -10.58 9.35 17.86
CA MET A 211 -10.72 7.89 17.89
C MET A 211 -12.16 7.42 17.64
N SER A 212 -13.17 8.23 17.88
CA SER A 212 -14.58 7.89 17.63
C SER A 212 -15.00 8.03 16.15
N GLU A 213 -14.19 8.68 15.33
CA GLU A 213 -14.45 8.78 13.89
C GLU A 213 -14.35 7.41 13.21
N ALA A 214 -15.27 7.10 12.32
CA ALA A 214 -15.25 5.86 11.54
C ALA A 214 -14.00 5.79 10.65
N TRP A 215 -13.39 4.60 10.50
CA TRP A 215 -12.20 4.42 9.67
C TRP A 215 -12.48 4.60 8.18
N LEU A 216 -13.62 4.10 7.72
CA LEU A 216 -13.99 4.13 6.31
C LEU A 216 -14.92 5.34 6.01
N PRO A 217 -14.89 5.87 4.79
CA PRO A 217 -15.85 6.85 4.34
C PRO A 217 -17.28 6.31 4.39
N THR A 218 -18.25 7.19 4.60
CA THR A 218 -19.67 6.82 4.64
C THR A 218 -20.10 6.05 3.39
N GLY A 219 -20.73 4.88 3.60
CA GLY A 219 -21.24 4.03 2.52
C GLY A 219 -20.17 3.13 1.87
N LYS A 220 -18.89 3.20 2.26
CA LYS A 220 -17.85 2.28 1.80
C LYS A 220 -17.80 1.04 2.68
N LYS A 221 -17.69 -0.13 2.05
CA LYS A 221 -17.59 -1.42 2.74
C LYS A 221 -16.48 -2.26 2.11
N PRO A 222 -15.78 -3.10 2.89
CA PRO A 222 -14.77 -4.02 2.36
C PRO A 222 -15.31 -4.95 1.27
N GLU A 223 -16.56 -5.40 1.39
CA GLU A 223 -17.21 -6.30 0.43
C GLU A 223 -17.32 -5.67 -0.97
N ASP A 224 -17.42 -4.35 -1.07
CA ASP A 224 -17.51 -3.65 -2.36
C ASP A 224 -16.24 -3.85 -3.19
N TRP A 225 -15.06 -3.93 -2.53
CA TRP A 225 -13.79 -4.20 -3.20
C TRP A 225 -13.75 -5.62 -3.78
N PHE A 226 -14.21 -6.61 -3.03
CA PHE A 226 -14.22 -8.01 -3.48
C PHE A 226 -15.25 -8.22 -4.59
N ALA A 227 -16.44 -7.64 -4.47
CA ALA A 227 -17.43 -7.69 -5.55
C ALA A 227 -16.92 -7.06 -6.84
N THR A 228 -16.18 -5.96 -6.74
CA THR A 228 -15.57 -5.30 -7.91
C THR A 228 -14.46 -6.16 -8.51
N LEU A 229 -13.63 -6.80 -7.69
CA LEU A 229 -12.59 -7.72 -8.12
C LEU A 229 -13.17 -8.94 -8.84
N ASP A 230 -14.19 -9.57 -8.22
CA ASP A 230 -14.86 -10.75 -8.80
C ASP A 230 -15.46 -10.41 -10.17
N ASN A 231 -16.18 -9.29 -10.27
CA ASN A 231 -16.76 -8.85 -11.54
C ASN A 231 -15.69 -8.61 -12.60
N PHE A 232 -14.57 -8.01 -12.25
CA PHE A 232 -13.45 -7.78 -13.17
C PHE A 232 -12.82 -9.09 -13.64
N LEU A 233 -12.57 -10.03 -12.74
CA LEU A 233 -11.98 -11.32 -13.09
C LEU A 233 -12.97 -12.18 -13.91
N LEU A 234 -14.25 -12.21 -13.53
CA LEU A 234 -15.30 -12.91 -14.28
C LEU A 234 -15.47 -12.33 -15.70
N HIS A 235 -15.37 -11.01 -15.84
CA HIS A 235 -15.37 -10.39 -17.15
C HIS A 235 -14.20 -10.88 -18.03
N ILE A 236 -13.00 -11.03 -17.46
CA ILE A 236 -11.83 -11.50 -18.21
C ILE A 236 -12.01 -12.96 -18.65
N VAL A 237 -12.37 -13.85 -17.71
CA VAL A 237 -12.42 -15.29 -17.99
C VAL A 237 -13.70 -15.71 -18.70
N GLY A 238 -14.72 -14.88 -18.71
CA GLY A 238 -15.99 -15.10 -19.44
C GLY A 238 -15.93 -14.81 -20.92
N GLN A 239 -14.84 -14.22 -21.41
CA GLN A 239 -14.61 -13.94 -22.84
C GLN A 239 -13.95 -15.14 -23.55
N PRO A 240 -14.19 -15.34 -24.86
CA PRO A 240 -13.33 -16.19 -25.66
C PRO A 240 -11.85 -15.77 -25.53
N LEU A 241 -10.93 -16.72 -25.42
CA LEU A 241 -9.51 -16.45 -25.13
C LEU A 241 -8.88 -15.45 -26.12
N GLU A 242 -9.23 -15.55 -27.40
CA GLU A 242 -8.79 -14.64 -28.44
C GLU A 242 -9.29 -13.20 -28.26
N GLU A 243 -10.49 -13.02 -27.73
CA GLU A 243 -11.05 -11.70 -27.43
C GLU A 243 -10.48 -11.12 -26.11
N ALA A 244 -10.17 -11.97 -25.14
CA ALA A 244 -9.52 -11.58 -23.89
C ALA A 244 -8.06 -11.15 -24.10
N ARG A 245 -7.41 -11.55 -25.18
CA ARG A 245 -6.06 -11.11 -25.55
C ARG A 245 -6.12 -9.72 -26.18
N ARG A 246 -5.71 -8.70 -25.43
CA ARG A 246 -5.80 -7.28 -25.79
C ARG A 246 -4.48 -6.66 -26.24
N CYS A 247 -3.34 -7.32 -25.98
CA CYS A 247 -2.04 -6.83 -26.39
C CYS A 247 -1.79 -7.06 -27.88
N THR A 248 -1.43 -6.01 -28.59
CA THR A 248 -1.05 -6.15 -30.01
C THR A 248 0.32 -6.84 -30.16
N GLU A 249 0.43 -7.68 -31.22
CA GLU A 249 1.66 -8.35 -31.61
C GLU A 249 2.31 -7.70 -32.86
N TYR A 250 1.87 -6.50 -33.26
CA TYR A 250 2.31 -5.82 -34.47
C TYR A 250 3.12 -4.55 -34.19
N GLY A 251 3.87 -4.12 -35.20
CA GLY A 251 4.54 -2.82 -35.24
C GLY A 251 5.53 -2.60 -34.12
N TYR A 252 5.43 -1.44 -33.49
CA TYR A 252 6.33 -1.04 -32.40
C TYR A 252 6.18 -1.92 -31.16
N THR A 253 4.99 -2.38 -30.85
CA THR A 253 4.74 -3.23 -29.67
C THR A 253 5.50 -4.56 -29.78
N LYS A 254 5.52 -5.18 -30.98
CA LYS A 254 6.32 -6.40 -31.21
C LYS A 254 7.82 -6.15 -30.97
N ARG A 255 8.35 -5.04 -31.48
CA ARG A 255 9.76 -4.65 -31.27
C ARG A 255 10.05 -4.34 -29.80
N TYR A 256 9.13 -3.68 -29.12
CA TYR A 256 9.25 -3.36 -27.70
C TYR A 256 9.31 -4.64 -26.85
N LYS A 257 8.37 -5.57 -27.05
CA LYS A 257 8.37 -6.88 -26.38
C LYS A 257 9.68 -7.64 -26.62
N GLN A 258 10.16 -7.66 -27.87
CA GLN A 258 11.43 -8.32 -28.18
C GLN A 258 12.59 -7.69 -27.43
N ARG A 259 12.71 -6.36 -27.40
CA ARG A 259 13.76 -5.66 -26.64
C ARG A 259 13.66 -5.90 -25.14
N ALA A 260 12.45 -5.96 -24.58
CA ALA A 260 12.25 -6.30 -23.16
C ALA A 260 12.76 -7.72 -22.85
N CYS A 261 12.50 -8.69 -23.73
CA CYS A 261 13.06 -10.05 -23.63
C CYS A 261 14.59 -10.06 -23.69
N ASP A 262 15.15 -9.30 -24.63
CA ASP A 262 16.61 -9.23 -24.84
C ASP A 262 17.30 -8.62 -23.60
N LEU A 263 16.74 -7.55 -23.05
CA LEU A 263 17.24 -6.92 -21.82
C LEU A 263 17.14 -7.86 -20.61
N ASP A 264 16.04 -8.60 -20.45
CA ASP A 264 15.89 -9.59 -19.38
C ASP A 264 16.95 -10.70 -19.49
N ASN A 265 17.21 -11.19 -20.71
CA ASN A 265 18.24 -12.19 -20.96
C ASN A 265 19.67 -11.65 -20.68
N LEU A 266 19.96 -10.43 -21.10
CA LEU A 266 21.24 -9.78 -20.81
C LEU A 266 21.44 -9.57 -19.30
N SER A 267 20.42 -9.15 -18.56
CA SER A 267 20.51 -8.96 -17.11
C SER A 267 20.89 -10.24 -16.38
N LYS A 268 20.35 -11.39 -16.81
CA LYS A 268 20.68 -12.71 -16.24
C LYS A 268 22.16 -13.08 -16.42
N LEU A 269 22.76 -12.70 -17.56
CA LEU A 269 24.19 -12.94 -17.82
C LEU A 269 25.09 -12.11 -16.87
N PHE A 270 24.67 -10.93 -16.47
CA PHE A 270 25.44 -10.08 -15.56
C PHE A 270 25.25 -10.45 -14.08
N PHE A 271 24.06 -10.93 -13.70
CA PHE A 271 23.80 -11.35 -12.31
C PHE A 271 24.46 -12.69 -11.97
N TRP A 272 24.66 -13.60 -12.91
CA TRP A 272 25.37 -14.86 -12.66
C TRP A 272 26.84 -14.64 -12.27
N LYS A 273 27.48 -13.56 -12.71
CA LYS A 273 28.86 -13.23 -12.33
C LYS A 273 29.01 -12.68 -10.91
N LYS A 274 27.94 -12.44 -10.16
CA LYS A 274 27.98 -11.95 -8.76
C LYS A 274 27.71 -13.02 -7.70
N THR A 275 27.42 -14.24 -8.10
CA THR A 275 27.09 -15.38 -7.20
C THR A 275 28.07 -16.57 -7.34
N CYS A 276 29.21 -16.37 -7.96
CA CYS A 276 30.33 -17.35 -7.95
C CYS A 276 31.50 -16.79 -7.17
#